data_c3c9ed953f293dd4d3cbd2feb9beb39c
#
_entry.id   c3c9ed953f293dd4d3cbd2feb9beb39c
#
_cell.length_a   1.000
_cell.length_b   1.000
_cell.length_c   1.000
_cell.angle_alpha   90.00
_cell.angle_beta   90.00
_cell.angle_gamma   90.00
#
_symmetry.space_group_name_H-M   'P 1'
#
loop_
_entity.id
_entity.type
_entity.pdbx_description
1 polymer ?
#
loop_
_entity_poly.entity_id
_entity_poly.type
_entity_poly.pdbx_seq_one_letter_code
_entity_poly.pdbx_strand_id
1 'polypeptide(L)'
;MLHASAAALGGRAYLFSGPCGRGKSTHTHLWQQTFGEAVQVFNDDKPALRRLDGRWYAYGTPWCGKDGINLNQKWPLGGICFLEKSQENRIRRLPAAEALPLILAQTTYRLPPQYMELLLASLDSLLREIPVFLLENRPEEAAARLSFETMRRAAEEEGL
;
A
#
# COMPACT_ATOMS: atom_id res chain seq x y z
N MET A 1 5.16 -2.61 10.43
CA MET A 1 4.31 -1.50 9.95
C MET A 1 4.98 -0.88 8.75
N LEU A 2 4.19 -0.48 7.76
CA LEU A 2 4.65 0.20 6.55
C LEU A 2 4.20 1.66 6.60
N HIS A 3 5.07 2.62 6.29
CA HIS A 3 4.69 4.02 6.14
C HIS A 3 3.90 4.20 4.84
N ALA A 4 2.57 4.20 4.97
CA ALA A 4 1.65 4.19 3.85
C ALA A 4 0.29 4.80 4.22
N SER A 5 -0.46 5.21 3.22
CA SER A 5 -1.89 5.46 3.32
C SER A 5 -2.63 4.24 2.79
N ALA A 6 -3.63 3.77 3.53
CA ALA A 6 -4.34 2.53 3.26
C ALA A 6 -5.81 2.77 2.98
N ALA A 7 -6.27 2.30 1.83
CA ALA A 7 -7.66 2.36 1.42
C ALA A 7 -8.20 0.97 1.05
N ALA A 8 -9.46 0.71 1.42
CA ALA A 8 -10.18 -0.48 1.02
C ALA A 8 -11.19 -0.15 -0.07
N LEU A 9 -11.24 -0.98 -1.09
CA LEU A 9 -12.20 -0.90 -2.19
C LEU A 9 -12.42 -2.30 -2.78
N GLY A 10 -13.66 -2.67 -3.03
CA GLY A 10 -13.99 -3.98 -3.58
C GLY A 10 -13.59 -5.16 -2.69
N GLY A 11 -13.60 -4.98 -1.36
CA GLY A 11 -13.26 -6.03 -0.39
C GLY A 11 -11.77 -6.28 -0.17
N ARG A 12 -10.88 -5.43 -0.70
CA ARG A 12 -9.42 -5.53 -0.57
C ARG A 12 -8.81 -4.22 -0.13
N ALA A 13 -7.69 -4.30 0.60
CA ALA A 13 -6.86 -3.15 0.94
C ALA A 13 -5.80 -2.91 -0.14
N TYR A 14 -5.59 -1.65 -0.43
CA TYR A 14 -4.52 -1.16 -1.29
C TYR A 14 -3.73 -0.09 -0.53
N LEU A 15 -2.40 -0.23 -0.51
CA LEU A 15 -1.52 0.64 0.23
C LEU A 15 -0.71 1.52 -0.71
N PHE A 16 -0.69 2.82 -0.41
CA PHE A 16 0.12 3.79 -1.15
C PHE A 16 1.27 4.26 -0.27
N SER A 17 2.50 3.98 -0.70
CA SER A 17 3.71 4.18 0.07
C SER A 17 4.71 5.09 -0.66
N GLY A 18 5.74 5.48 0.06
CA GLY A 18 6.81 6.33 -0.44
C GLY A 18 7.28 7.30 0.63
N PRO A 19 8.40 8.02 0.37
CA PRO A 19 8.91 9.05 1.25
C PRO A 19 7.87 10.13 1.59
N CYS A 20 8.11 10.88 2.64
CA CYS A 20 7.26 12.01 3.01
C CYS A 20 7.14 12.99 1.82
N GLY A 21 5.93 13.54 1.60
CA GLY A 21 5.67 14.48 0.52
C GLY A 21 5.46 13.87 -0.88
N ARG A 22 5.41 12.55 -1.01
CA ARG A 22 5.14 11.87 -2.29
C ARG A 22 3.66 11.78 -2.66
N GLY A 23 2.75 12.24 -1.79
CA GLY A 23 1.32 12.32 -2.08
C GLY A 23 0.50 11.10 -1.70
N LYS A 24 0.92 10.34 -0.69
CA LYS A 24 0.19 9.15 -0.20
C LYS A 24 -1.26 9.46 0.17
N SER A 25 -1.47 10.40 1.09
CA SER A 25 -2.82 10.81 1.53
C SER A 25 -3.57 11.51 0.40
N THR A 26 -2.89 12.30 -0.41
CA THR A 26 -3.49 12.91 -1.61
C THR A 26 -4.06 11.85 -2.53
N HIS A 27 -3.35 10.75 -2.76
CA HIS A 27 -3.80 9.69 -3.65
C HIS A 27 -5.01 8.93 -3.10
N THR A 28 -5.04 8.62 -1.80
CA THR A 28 -6.23 8.00 -1.18
C THR A 28 -7.44 8.94 -1.16
N HIS A 29 -7.24 10.24 -1.02
CA HIS A 29 -8.31 11.24 -1.18
C HIS A 29 -8.82 11.29 -2.64
N LEU A 30 -7.94 11.19 -3.63
CA LEU A 30 -8.35 11.08 -5.04
C LEU A 30 -9.20 9.82 -5.28
N TRP A 31 -8.88 8.71 -4.63
CA TRP A 31 -9.71 7.51 -4.67
C TRP A 31 -11.10 7.77 -4.10
N GLN A 32 -11.20 8.46 -2.95
CA GLN A 32 -12.49 8.84 -2.36
C GLN A 32 -13.29 9.77 -3.27
N GLN A 33 -12.64 10.75 -3.89
CA GLN A 33 -13.27 11.66 -4.83
C GLN A 33 -13.75 10.94 -6.10
N THR A 34 -12.96 9.97 -6.60
CA THR A 34 -13.24 9.25 -7.83
C THR A 34 -14.30 8.16 -7.66
N PHE A 35 -14.23 7.39 -6.56
CA PHE A 35 -15.06 6.21 -6.34
C PHE A 35 -16.09 6.37 -5.20
N GLY A 36 -16.09 7.52 -4.54
CA GLY A 36 -17.09 7.89 -3.56
C GLY A 36 -17.09 7.01 -2.31
N GLU A 37 -18.27 6.72 -1.80
CA GLU A 37 -18.49 5.96 -0.55
C GLU A 37 -18.04 4.51 -0.62
N ALA A 38 -17.75 3.97 -1.79
CA ALA A 38 -17.20 2.64 -1.95
C ALA A 38 -15.76 2.52 -1.40
N VAL A 39 -15.06 3.63 -1.26
CA VAL A 39 -13.68 3.69 -0.72
C VAL A 39 -13.71 3.96 0.77
N GLN A 40 -13.08 3.08 1.54
CA GLN A 40 -12.81 3.28 2.95
C GLN A 40 -11.33 3.50 3.18
N VAL A 41 -10.90 4.75 3.41
CA VAL A 41 -9.55 5.02 3.94
C VAL A 41 -9.58 4.65 5.43
N PHE A 42 -8.72 3.72 5.86
CA PHE A 42 -8.75 3.19 7.22
C PHE A 42 -7.48 3.47 8.03
N ASN A 43 -6.39 3.84 7.38
CA ASN A 43 -5.18 4.34 8.04
C ASN A 43 -4.38 5.24 7.08
N ASP A 44 -3.86 6.37 7.57
CA ASP A 44 -3.14 7.33 6.74
C ASP A 44 -1.67 7.52 7.12
N ASP A 45 -1.11 6.66 7.98
CA ASP A 45 0.30 6.75 8.37
C ASP A 45 1.05 5.41 8.43
N LYS A 46 0.60 4.48 9.29
CA LYS A 46 1.35 3.24 9.57
C LYS A 46 0.45 2.01 9.70
N PRO A 47 -0.21 1.58 8.61
CA PRO A 47 -0.91 0.30 8.63
C PRO A 47 0.06 -0.84 8.95
N ALA A 48 -0.43 -1.86 9.67
CA ALA A 48 0.32 -3.07 9.94
C ALA A 48 -0.02 -4.15 8.91
N LEU A 49 0.99 -4.87 8.46
CA LEU A 49 0.83 -6.00 7.57
C LEU A 49 1.06 -7.29 8.36
N ARG A 50 0.17 -8.25 8.20
CA ARG A 50 0.27 -9.55 8.87
C ARG A 50 -0.27 -10.66 7.97
N ARG A 51 0.44 -11.78 7.94
CA ARG A 51 -0.05 -13.02 7.35
C ARG A 51 -0.82 -13.81 8.40
N LEU A 52 -2.07 -14.13 8.09
CA LEU A 52 -2.97 -14.89 8.94
C LEU A 52 -3.70 -15.93 8.10
N ASP A 53 -3.69 -17.18 8.52
CA ASP A 53 -4.37 -18.29 7.85
C ASP A 53 -4.05 -18.37 6.34
N GLY A 54 -2.77 -18.20 6.00
CA GLY A 54 -2.29 -18.29 4.63
C GLY A 54 -2.52 -17.07 3.76
N ARG A 55 -3.05 -15.95 4.31
CA ARG A 55 -3.39 -14.74 3.56
C ARG A 55 -2.82 -13.49 4.22
N TRP A 56 -2.38 -12.54 3.43
CA TRP A 56 -1.93 -11.24 3.93
C TRP A 56 -3.09 -10.28 4.15
N TYR A 57 -3.04 -9.56 5.27
CA TYR A 57 -3.99 -8.53 5.66
C TYR A 57 -3.28 -7.22 5.99
N ALA A 58 -3.96 -6.13 5.70
CA ALA A 58 -3.59 -4.80 6.22
C ALA A 58 -4.53 -4.42 7.36
N TYR A 59 -3.95 -3.95 8.43
CA TYR A 59 -4.66 -3.54 9.66
C TYR A 59 -4.51 -2.04 9.87
N GLY A 60 -5.60 -1.38 10.25
CA GLY A 60 -5.52 -0.06 10.83
C GLY A 60 -4.82 -0.10 12.19
N THR A 61 -4.04 0.91 12.49
CA THR A 61 -3.27 1.05 13.73
C THR A 61 -3.61 2.37 14.42
N PRO A 62 -3.29 2.54 15.70
CA PRO A 62 -3.52 3.81 16.40
C PRO A 62 -2.72 5.00 15.85
N TRP A 63 -1.66 4.72 15.09
CA TRP A 63 -0.85 5.78 14.48
C TRP A 63 -1.53 6.33 13.24
N CYS A 64 -1.74 7.63 13.23
CA CYS A 64 -2.37 8.36 12.14
C CYS A 64 -1.51 9.55 11.72
N GLY A 65 -1.70 9.98 10.47
CA GLY A 65 -1.09 11.17 9.92
C GLY A 65 -1.91 12.43 10.23
N LYS A 66 -1.78 13.42 9.36
CA LYS A 66 -2.43 14.73 9.53
C LYS A 66 -3.96 14.66 9.52
N ASP A 67 -4.51 13.69 8.80
CA ASP A 67 -5.96 13.54 8.63
C ASP A 67 -6.62 12.79 9.78
N GLY A 68 -5.83 12.26 10.72
CA GLY A 68 -6.31 11.59 11.93
C GLY A 68 -7.03 10.26 11.67
N ILE A 69 -6.81 9.64 10.51
CA ILE A 69 -7.52 8.41 10.13
C ILE A 69 -6.81 7.19 10.71
N ASN A 70 -7.48 6.51 11.64
CA ASN A 70 -6.95 5.36 12.37
C ASN A 70 -8.07 4.39 12.78
N LEU A 71 -8.76 3.84 11.81
CA LEU A 71 -9.86 2.92 12.06
C LEU A 71 -9.35 1.52 12.45
N ASN A 72 -9.97 0.92 13.47
CA ASN A 72 -9.67 -0.46 13.88
C ASN A 72 -10.35 -1.45 12.92
N GLN A 73 -9.79 -1.59 11.75
CA GLN A 73 -10.28 -2.45 10.67
C GLN A 73 -9.14 -3.29 10.11
N LYS A 74 -9.49 -4.41 9.49
CA LYS A 74 -8.58 -5.21 8.67
C LYS A 74 -9.22 -5.57 7.34
N TRP A 75 -8.39 -5.63 6.31
CA TRP A 75 -8.80 -5.99 4.96
C TRP A 75 -7.77 -6.93 4.33
N PRO A 76 -8.19 -7.92 3.53
CA PRO A 76 -7.27 -8.69 2.71
C PRO A 76 -6.42 -7.76 1.84
N LEU A 77 -5.11 -7.97 1.83
CA LEU A 77 -4.19 -7.12 1.08
C LEU A 77 -4.23 -7.47 -0.41
N GLY A 78 -4.56 -6.49 -1.26
CA GLY A 78 -4.62 -6.64 -2.71
C GLY A 78 -3.40 -6.11 -3.44
N GLY A 79 -2.63 -5.21 -2.83
CA GLY A 79 -1.44 -4.66 -3.46
C GLY A 79 -0.81 -3.50 -2.70
N ILE A 80 0.43 -3.21 -3.06
CA ILE A 80 1.20 -2.06 -2.55
C ILE A 80 1.67 -1.25 -3.75
N CYS A 81 1.51 0.07 -3.70
CA CYS A 81 1.90 0.98 -4.75
C CYS A 81 2.80 2.08 -4.20
N PHE A 82 4.02 2.16 -4.71
CA PHE A 82 4.92 3.28 -4.44
C PHE A 82 4.59 4.44 -5.36
N LEU A 83 4.65 5.67 -4.82
CA LEU A 83 4.29 6.88 -5.54
C LEU A 83 5.52 7.73 -5.86
N GLU A 84 5.59 8.19 -7.09
CA GLU A 84 6.52 9.21 -7.54
C GLU A 84 5.78 10.34 -8.26
N LYS A 85 6.24 11.58 -8.06
CA LYS A 85 5.68 12.74 -8.77
C LYS A 85 6.19 12.76 -10.20
N SER A 86 5.28 12.94 -11.14
CA SER A 86 5.57 13.03 -12.58
C SER A 86 4.57 13.97 -13.27
N GLN A 87 4.85 14.36 -14.49
CA GLN A 87 3.92 15.07 -15.36
C GLN A 87 2.97 14.12 -16.09
N GLU A 88 3.29 12.84 -16.13
CA GLU A 88 2.51 11.78 -16.79
C GLU A 88 2.08 10.72 -15.76
N ASN A 89 0.96 10.04 -16.05
CA ASN A 89 0.50 8.92 -15.26
C ASN A 89 0.97 7.62 -15.90
N ARG A 90 1.84 6.90 -15.20
CA ARG A 90 2.37 5.61 -15.64
C ARG A 90 2.51 4.67 -14.44
N ILE A 91 1.99 3.46 -14.57
CA ILE A 91 2.13 2.43 -13.53
C ILE A 91 2.84 1.21 -14.12
N ARG A 92 3.75 0.64 -13.33
CA ARG A 92 4.38 -0.62 -13.65
C ARG A 92 4.50 -1.52 -12.43
N ARG A 93 4.46 -2.81 -12.63
CA ARG A 93 4.75 -3.79 -11.59
C ARG A 93 6.25 -3.79 -11.30
N LEU A 94 6.60 -3.87 -10.02
CA LEU A 94 7.99 -3.99 -9.57
C LEU A 94 8.34 -5.45 -9.35
N PRO A 95 9.47 -5.93 -9.88
CA PRO A 95 10.04 -7.20 -9.47
C PRO A 95 10.51 -7.10 -8.01
N ALA A 96 10.59 -8.25 -7.32
CA ALA A 96 10.96 -8.31 -5.89
C ALA A 96 12.29 -7.59 -5.58
N ALA A 97 13.28 -7.68 -6.47
CA ALA A 97 14.57 -7.02 -6.31
C ALA A 97 14.48 -5.48 -6.27
N GLU A 98 13.53 -4.90 -7.00
CA GLU A 98 13.27 -3.44 -6.96
C GLU A 98 12.35 -3.06 -5.79
N ALA A 99 11.37 -3.90 -5.47
CA ALA A 99 10.39 -3.62 -4.41
C ALA A 99 10.98 -3.70 -2.99
N LEU A 100 11.86 -4.66 -2.73
CA LEU A 100 12.42 -4.91 -1.41
C LEU A 100 13.11 -3.68 -0.78
N PRO A 101 14.04 -2.99 -1.45
CA PRO A 101 14.67 -1.80 -0.87
C PRO A 101 13.67 -0.67 -0.61
N LEU A 102 12.65 -0.51 -1.44
CA LEU A 102 11.61 0.50 -1.25
C LEU A 102 10.75 0.20 -0.02
N ILE A 103 10.35 -1.06 0.17
CA ILE A 103 9.59 -1.48 1.35
C ILE A 103 10.43 -1.35 2.61
N LEU A 104 11.69 -1.79 2.60
CA LEU A 104 12.60 -1.63 3.73
C LEU A 104 12.76 -0.18 4.15
N ALA A 105 12.92 0.73 3.19
CA ALA A 105 13.07 2.16 3.45
C ALA A 105 11.83 2.79 4.11
N GLN A 106 10.64 2.21 3.93
CA GLN A 106 9.38 2.69 4.48
C GLN A 106 8.86 1.82 5.65
N THR A 107 9.60 0.82 6.06
CA THR A 107 9.25 -0.03 7.21
C THR A 107 9.84 0.56 8.49
N THR A 108 9.10 0.49 9.60
CA THR A 108 9.59 0.90 10.92
C THR A 108 10.65 -0.10 11.40
N TYR A 109 11.90 0.35 11.58
CA TYR A 109 13.06 -0.51 11.41
C TYR A 109 14.19 -0.35 12.40
N ARG A 110 14.03 0.23 13.52
CA ARG A 110 15.04 0.09 14.58
C ARG A 110 14.81 -1.21 15.34
N LEU A 111 14.92 -2.30 14.59
CA LEU A 111 14.85 -3.63 15.17
C LEU A 111 16.25 -4.06 15.64
N PRO A 112 16.36 -4.70 16.81
CA PRO A 112 17.58 -5.42 17.16
C PRO A 112 17.98 -6.41 16.06
N PRO A 113 19.29 -6.64 15.83
CA PRO A 113 19.76 -7.50 14.73
C PRO A 113 19.12 -8.88 14.68
N GLN A 114 18.77 -9.46 15.84
CA GLN A 114 18.12 -10.77 15.95
C GLN A 114 16.73 -10.84 15.29
N TYR A 115 16.06 -9.72 15.10
CA TYR A 115 14.76 -9.66 14.42
C TYR A 115 14.87 -9.35 12.92
N MET A 116 16.06 -9.02 12.43
CA MET A 116 16.25 -8.68 11.02
C MET A 116 15.98 -9.87 10.10
N GLU A 117 16.41 -11.07 10.50
CA GLU A 117 16.15 -12.29 9.74
C GLU A 117 14.64 -12.58 9.63
N LEU A 118 13.89 -12.40 10.72
CA LEU A 118 12.44 -12.55 10.73
C LEU A 118 11.76 -11.51 9.83
N LEU A 119 12.24 -10.27 9.86
CA LEU A 119 11.72 -9.22 8.97
C LEU A 119 11.96 -9.58 7.51
N LEU A 120 13.18 -9.95 7.14
CA LEU A 120 13.52 -10.31 5.77
C LEU A 120 12.74 -11.53 5.28
N ALA A 121 12.56 -12.55 6.10
CA ALA A 121 11.74 -13.72 5.78
C ALA A 121 10.27 -13.34 5.55
N SER A 122 9.73 -12.43 6.39
CA SER A 122 8.36 -11.91 6.23
C SER A 122 8.21 -11.10 4.94
N LEU A 123 9.20 -10.28 4.59
CA LEU A 123 9.19 -9.50 3.36
C LEU A 123 9.34 -10.37 2.12
N ASP A 124 10.15 -11.43 2.17
CA ASP A 124 10.23 -12.41 1.08
C ASP A 124 8.88 -13.08 0.83
N SER A 125 8.21 -13.54 1.90
CA SER A 125 6.84 -14.08 1.79
C SER A 125 5.85 -13.06 1.23
N LEU A 126 5.90 -11.82 1.70
CA LEU A 126 5.03 -10.74 1.21
C LEU A 126 5.22 -10.51 -0.30
N LEU A 127 6.46 -10.39 -0.75
CA LEU A 127 6.81 -10.10 -2.14
C LEU A 127 6.51 -11.24 -3.11
N ARG A 128 6.42 -12.48 -2.61
CA ARG A 128 5.98 -13.64 -3.42
C ARG A 128 4.48 -13.67 -3.65
N GLU A 129 3.69 -13.12 -2.71
CA GLU A 129 2.24 -13.27 -2.71
C GLU A 129 1.51 -11.98 -3.11
N ILE A 130 2.10 -10.81 -2.84
CA ILE A 130 1.45 -9.51 -3.02
C ILE A 130 2.12 -8.71 -4.13
N PRO A 131 1.37 -8.28 -5.15
CA PRO A 131 1.92 -7.46 -6.22
C PRO A 131 2.30 -6.07 -5.71
N VAL A 132 3.46 -5.59 -6.13
CA VAL A 132 3.98 -4.27 -5.80
C VAL A 132 4.16 -3.47 -7.08
N PHE A 133 3.80 -2.19 -7.03
CA PHE A 133 3.81 -1.29 -8.19
C PHE A 133 4.57 -0.01 -7.90
N LEU A 134 5.00 0.64 -8.96
CA LEU A 134 5.43 2.03 -8.97
C LEU A 134 4.47 2.83 -9.85
N LEU A 135 3.87 3.86 -9.29
CA LEU A 135 3.03 4.82 -9.99
C LEU A 135 3.76 6.17 -10.06
N GLU A 136 4.20 6.51 -11.23
CA GLU A 136 4.58 7.87 -11.58
C GLU A 136 3.29 8.63 -11.91
N ASN A 137 3.01 9.74 -11.23
CA ASN A 137 1.72 10.38 -11.38
C ASN A 137 1.72 11.88 -11.10
N ARG A 138 0.74 12.53 -11.69
CA ARG A 138 0.21 13.82 -11.26
C ARG A 138 -1.11 13.59 -10.51
N PRO A 139 -1.45 14.45 -9.51
CA PRO A 139 -2.62 14.23 -8.65
C PRO A 139 -3.92 14.59 -9.41
N GLU A 140 -4.46 13.63 -10.13
CA GLU A 140 -5.70 13.76 -10.91
C GLU A 140 -6.50 12.45 -10.94
N GLU A 141 -7.77 12.54 -11.30
CA GLU A 141 -8.68 11.39 -11.36
C GLU A 141 -8.14 10.23 -12.20
N ALA A 142 -7.49 10.55 -13.33
CA ALA A 142 -6.90 9.54 -14.21
C ALA A 142 -5.86 8.66 -13.47
N ALA A 143 -5.08 9.24 -12.56
CA ALA A 143 -4.13 8.49 -11.73
C ALA A 143 -4.83 7.55 -10.75
N ALA A 144 -5.94 7.99 -10.14
CA ALA A 144 -6.74 7.15 -9.25
C ALA A 144 -7.34 5.95 -9.99
N ARG A 145 -7.92 6.16 -11.17
CA ARG A 145 -8.46 5.09 -12.01
C ARG A 145 -7.38 4.11 -12.47
N LEU A 146 -6.27 4.63 -12.96
CA LEU A 146 -5.13 3.82 -13.42
C LEU A 146 -4.60 2.90 -12.31
N SER A 147 -4.38 3.44 -11.10
CA SER A 147 -3.89 2.66 -9.98
C SER A 147 -4.88 1.57 -9.56
N PHE A 148 -6.16 1.92 -9.41
CA PHE A 148 -7.18 0.96 -9.00
C PHE A 148 -7.36 -0.17 -10.02
N GLU A 149 -7.54 0.15 -11.28
CA GLU A 149 -7.76 -0.85 -12.33
C GLU A 149 -6.59 -1.81 -12.47
N THR A 150 -5.36 -1.28 -12.42
CA THR A 150 -4.15 -2.09 -12.54
C THR A 150 -3.96 -2.99 -11.32
N MET A 151 -4.07 -2.45 -10.12
CA MET A 151 -3.87 -3.20 -8.88
C MET A 151 -4.98 -4.25 -8.67
N ARG A 152 -6.23 -3.89 -8.94
CA ARG A 152 -7.37 -4.80 -8.86
C ARG A 152 -7.21 -6.00 -9.80
N ARG A 153 -6.86 -5.74 -11.06
CA ARG A 153 -6.65 -6.80 -12.05
C ARG A 153 -5.55 -7.77 -11.61
N ALA A 154 -4.41 -7.25 -11.15
CA ALA A 154 -3.33 -8.09 -10.66
C ALA A 154 -3.75 -8.93 -9.43
N ALA A 155 -4.50 -8.34 -8.49
CA ALA A 155 -5.01 -9.06 -7.32
C ALA A 155 -5.96 -10.20 -7.74
N GLU A 156 -6.84 -9.97 -8.71
CA GLU A 156 -7.74 -11.00 -9.24
C GLU A 156 -6.99 -12.12 -9.95
N GLU A 157 -6.00 -11.79 -10.78
CA GLU A 157 -5.15 -12.76 -11.48
C GLU A 157 -4.33 -13.64 -10.52
N GLU A 158 -3.94 -13.11 -9.37
CA GLU A 158 -3.20 -13.84 -8.33
C GLU A 158 -4.11 -14.53 -7.30
N GLY A 159 -5.43 -14.39 -7.43
CA GLY A 159 -6.41 -15.05 -6.55
C GLY A 159 -6.46 -14.48 -5.13
N LEU A 160 -6.12 -13.21 -4.96
CA LEU A 160 -6.11 -12.50 -3.69
C LEU A 160 -7.52 -12.08 -3.23
#